data_5278356ff63394e0f9d5494847e33fd9
#
_entry.id   5278356ff63394e0f9d5494847e33fd9
#
_cell.length_a   1.000
_cell.length_b   1.000
_cell.length_c   1.000
_cell.angle_alpha   90.00
_cell.angle_beta   90.00
_cell.angle_gamma   90.00
#
_symmetry.space_group_name_H-M   'P 1'
#
loop_
_entity.id
_entity.type
_entity.pdbx_description
1 polymer ?
#
loop_
_entity_poly.entity_id
_entity_poly.type
_entity_poly.pdbx_seq_one_letter_code
_entity_poly.pdbx_strand_id
1 'polypeptide(L)'
;RAMREVDIMDGLKEGIKPDMSFYQHGPMIYTYGYGRDFTHDCALLFYILSGTEFMPSQEKTGLFEDFILDGSRRFACHSFADYMTVGREISRKNALSLEKIAFALKLMTETAEYKRKDEISSFYRSLTDKSAPQITGLREFKNSYMIVSRTNNTYMSAKGVHKDYLCC
;
A
#
# COMPACT_ATOMS: atom_id res chain seq x y z
N ARG A 1 -2.27 18.37 9.85
CA ARG A 1 -2.18 17.12 10.64
C ARG A 1 -2.01 15.92 9.75
N ALA A 2 -2.82 15.76 8.70
CA ALA A 2 -2.72 14.62 7.75
C ALA A 2 -1.32 14.44 7.13
N MET A 3 -0.61 15.52 6.83
CA MET A 3 0.74 15.46 6.25
C MET A 3 1.84 14.95 7.21
N ARG A 4 1.59 14.90 8.51
CA ARG A 4 2.53 14.30 9.48
C ARG A 4 2.44 12.78 9.52
N GLU A 5 1.36 12.22 8.99
CA GLU A 5 1.14 10.78 8.95
C GLU A 5 1.90 10.10 7.80
N VAL A 6 2.30 10.87 6.77
CA VAL A 6 3.17 10.36 5.70
C VAL A 6 4.62 10.47 6.18
N ASP A 7 5.00 9.53 7.01
CA ASP A 7 6.34 9.41 7.59
C ASP A 7 6.68 7.96 7.90
N ILE A 8 7.98 7.67 8.02
CA ILE A 8 8.42 6.36 8.46
C ILE A 8 8.28 6.26 9.98
N MET A 9 7.57 5.24 10.42
CA MET A 9 7.32 4.97 11.84
C MET A 9 8.16 3.81 12.33
N ASP A 10 9.10 4.10 13.23
CA ASP A 10 10.00 3.10 13.80
C ASP A 10 9.33 2.21 14.85
N GLY A 11 9.94 1.05 15.07
CA GLY A 11 9.54 0.11 16.11
C GLY A 11 8.09 -0.37 15.95
N LEU A 12 7.31 -0.36 17.03
CA LEU A 12 5.94 -0.85 17.06
C LEU A 12 4.88 0.24 16.81
N LYS A 13 5.29 1.46 16.45
CA LYS A 13 4.37 2.57 16.15
C LYS A 13 3.53 2.27 14.91
N GLU A 14 2.31 2.77 14.90
CA GLU A 14 1.38 2.69 13.76
C GLU A 14 1.85 3.57 12.60
N GLY A 15 1.46 3.22 11.36
CA GLY A 15 1.80 3.95 10.14
C GLY A 15 2.74 3.17 9.20
N ILE A 16 3.38 3.89 8.27
CA ILE A 16 4.28 3.31 7.27
C ILE A 16 5.57 2.84 7.95
N LYS A 17 5.94 1.58 7.71
CA LYS A 17 7.16 0.97 8.26
C LYS A 17 8.36 1.14 7.32
N PRO A 18 9.61 1.00 7.81
CA PRO A 18 10.81 1.08 6.97
C PRO A 18 10.82 0.11 5.79
N ASP A 19 10.12 -1.02 5.88
CA ASP A 19 9.97 -2.00 4.80
C ASP A 19 8.78 -1.72 3.87
N MET A 20 8.09 -0.58 4.05
CA MET A 20 6.90 -0.15 3.30
C MET A 20 5.64 -0.99 3.59
N SER A 21 5.60 -1.78 4.66
CA SER A 21 4.35 -2.28 5.21
C SER A 21 3.63 -1.20 6.03
N PHE A 22 2.37 -1.41 6.39
CA PHE A 22 1.59 -0.45 7.18
C PHE A 22 1.04 -1.12 8.44
N TYR A 23 1.23 -0.46 9.59
CA TYR A 23 0.71 -0.93 10.88
C TYR A 23 -0.48 -0.11 11.34
N GLN A 24 -1.44 -0.79 11.97
CA GLN A 24 -2.55 -0.19 12.69
C GLN A 24 -3.02 -1.13 13.80
N HIS A 25 -3.53 -0.55 14.89
CA HIS A 25 -3.91 -1.27 16.11
C HIS A 25 -2.74 -2.02 16.77
N GLY A 26 -1.62 -1.31 16.91
CA GLY A 26 -0.36 -1.85 17.38
C GLY A 26 0.44 -2.52 16.26
N PRO A 27 1.34 -3.46 16.56
CA PRO A 27 2.22 -4.08 15.58
C PRO A 27 1.51 -5.13 14.72
N MET A 28 0.44 -4.71 14.05
CA MET A 28 -0.36 -5.54 13.16
C MET A 28 -0.25 -5.01 11.73
N ILE A 29 0.09 -5.87 10.77
CA ILE A 29 0.06 -5.47 9.36
C ILE A 29 -1.39 -5.22 8.92
N TYR A 30 -1.62 -4.00 8.43
CA TYR A 30 -2.94 -3.51 8.06
C TYR A 30 -2.92 -2.73 6.73
N THR A 31 -2.00 -3.10 5.83
CA THR A 31 -1.75 -2.38 4.57
C THR A 31 -3.02 -2.22 3.73
N TYR A 32 -3.90 -3.24 3.70
CA TYR A 32 -5.15 -3.20 2.94
C TYR A 32 -6.42 -3.17 3.81
N GLY A 33 -6.26 -2.97 5.12
CA GLY A 33 -7.34 -2.46 5.97
C GLY A 33 -7.26 -0.94 6.07
N TYR A 34 -6.79 -0.42 7.20
CA TYR A 34 -6.63 1.02 7.42
C TYR A 34 -5.63 1.69 6.46
N GLY A 35 -4.56 0.98 6.05
CA GLY A 35 -3.62 1.48 5.06
C GLY A 35 -4.26 1.75 3.69
N ARG A 36 -5.32 1.02 3.32
CA ARG A 36 -6.14 1.29 2.14
C ARG A 36 -6.87 2.63 2.23
N ASP A 37 -7.48 2.91 3.39
CA ASP A 37 -8.19 4.18 3.61
C ASP A 37 -7.19 5.34 3.69
N PHE A 38 -6.07 5.16 4.40
CA PHE A 38 -4.95 6.10 4.40
C PHE A 38 -4.45 6.42 2.99
N THR A 39 -4.27 5.39 2.14
CA THR A 39 -3.87 5.57 0.74
C THR A 39 -4.87 6.40 -0.05
N HIS A 40 -6.14 6.06 0.07
CA HIS A 40 -7.23 6.77 -0.60
C HIS A 40 -7.25 8.24 -0.22
N ASP A 41 -7.23 8.53 1.08
CA ASP A 41 -7.37 9.88 1.59
C ASP A 41 -6.14 10.75 1.29
N CYS A 42 -4.93 10.17 1.39
CA CYS A 42 -3.70 10.88 0.99
C CYS A 42 -3.67 11.16 -0.52
N ALA A 43 -4.02 10.19 -1.37
CA ALA A 43 -4.05 10.40 -2.82
C ALA A 43 -5.06 11.49 -3.22
N LEU A 44 -6.25 11.48 -2.62
CA LEU A 44 -7.27 12.50 -2.84
C LEU A 44 -6.79 13.89 -2.38
N LEU A 45 -6.20 13.97 -1.19
CA LEU A 45 -5.67 15.24 -0.67
C LEU A 45 -4.57 15.78 -1.58
N PHE A 46 -3.62 14.95 -1.98
CA PHE A 46 -2.50 15.36 -2.85
C PHE A 46 -2.99 15.79 -4.23
N TYR A 47 -3.98 15.10 -4.79
CA TYR A 47 -4.63 15.50 -6.04
C TYR A 47 -5.27 16.90 -5.95
N ILE A 48 -6.01 17.18 -4.86
CA ILE A 48 -6.67 18.48 -4.64
C ILE A 48 -5.62 19.59 -4.46
N LEU A 49 -4.49 19.29 -3.80
CA LEU A 49 -3.43 20.26 -3.50
C LEU A 49 -2.41 20.42 -4.64
N SER A 50 -2.44 19.56 -5.66
CA SER A 50 -1.49 19.57 -6.79
C SER A 50 -1.42 20.95 -7.44
N GLY A 51 -0.20 21.44 -7.67
CA GLY A 51 0.06 22.76 -8.24
C GLY A 51 -0.19 23.95 -7.30
N THR A 52 -0.50 23.72 -6.03
CA THR A 52 -0.67 24.79 -5.02
C THR A 52 0.52 24.85 -4.05
N GLU A 53 0.66 25.97 -3.34
CA GLU A 53 1.66 26.13 -2.28
C GLU A 53 1.45 25.21 -1.06
N PHE A 54 0.27 24.59 -0.93
CA PHE A 54 -0.08 23.67 0.13
C PHE A 54 0.28 22.21 -0.18
N MET A 55 0.81 21.96 -1.38
CA MET A 55 1.25 20.61 -1.76
C MET A 55 2.37 20.12 -0.81
N PRO A 56 2.31 18.87 -0.30
CA PRO A 56 3.40 18.30 0.46
C PRO A 56 4.74 18.35 -0.26
N SER A 57 5.83 18.39 0.52
CA SER A 57 7.17 18.38 -0.04
C SER A 57 7.41 17.15 -0.93
N GLN A 58 8.37 17.27 -1.85
CA GLN A 58 8.79 16.16 -2.73
C GLN A 58 9.26 14.92 -1.93
N GLU A 59 9.80 15.12 -0.73
CA GLU A 59 10.16 14.04 0.18
C GLU A 59 8.92 13.24 0.62
N LYS A 60 7.84 13.93 1.01
CA LYS A 60 6.59 13.29 1.45
C LYS A 60 5.86 12.60 0.28
N THR A 61 5.79 13.26 -0.87
CA THR A 61 5.17 12.64 -2.06
C THR A 61 5.97 11.43 -2.54
N GLY A 62 7.30 11.50 -2.50
CA GLY A 62 8.18 10.39 -2.84
C GLY A 62 8.03 9.21 -1.86
N LEU A 63 7.99 9.48 -0.55
CA LEU A 63 7.73 8.45 0.45
C LEU A 63 6.37 7.75 0.24
N PHE A 64 5.35 8.53 -0.12
CA PHE A 64 4.04 7.97 -0.43
C PHE A 64 4.06 7.10 -1.71
N GLU A 65 4.79 7.52 -2.76
CA GLU A 65 5.04 6.69 -3.94
C GLU A 65 5.71 5.37 -3.58
N ASP A 66 6.77 5.40 -2.76
CA ASP A 66 7.51 4.21 -2.34
C ASP A 66 6.62 3.27 -1.52
N PHE A 67 5.82 3.81 -0.59
CA PHE A 67 4.86 3.02 0.15
C PHE A 67 3.86 2.30 -0.77
N ILE A 68 3.36 2.98 -1.80
CA ILE A 68 2.41 2.39 -2.74
C ILE A 68 3.08 1.36 -3.67
N LEU A 69 4.23 1.70 -4.24
CA LEU A 69 4.85 0.91 -5.31
C LEU A 69 5.74 -0.22 -4.78
N ASP A 70 6.46 0.02 -3.69
CA ASP A 70 7.40 -0.95 -3.14
C ASP A 70 6.83 -1.73 -1.96
N GLY A 71 5.73 -1.23 -1.36
CA GLY A 71 4.96 -1.87 -0.30
C GLY A 71 3.65 -2.45 -0.79
N SER A 72 2.61 -1.62 -0.85
CA SER A 72 1.22 -2.02 -1.11
C SER A 72 1.05 -2.88 -2.37
N ARG A 73 1.71 -2.51 -3.46
CA ARG A 73 1.66 -3.25 -4.74
C ARG A 73 2.04 -4.73 -4.59
N ARG A 74 2.92 -5.06 -3.65
CA ARG A 74 3.38 -6.44 -3.44
C ARG A 74 2.30 -7.35 -2.87
N PHE A 75 1.37 -6.79 -2.10
CA PHE A 75 0.26 -7.51 -1.48
C PHE A 75 -1.01 -7.56 -2.34
N ALA A 76 -1.00 -6.94 -3.52
CA ALA A 76 -2.13 -6.96 -4.44
C ALA A 76 -2.02 -8.13 -5.41
N CYS A 77 -3.08 -8.89 -5.62
CA CYS A 77 -3.18 -9.93 -6.63
C CYS A 77 -4.40 -9.67 -7.51
N HIS A 78 -4.17 -9.12 -8.72
CA HIS A 78 -5.24 -8.56 -9.54
C HIS A 78 -6.10 -7.58 -8.72
N SER A 79 -7.41 -7.75 -8.69
CA SER A 79 -8.34 -6.89 -7.95
C SER A 79 -8.50 -7.21 -6.47
N PHE A 80 -7.68 -8.13 -5.91
CA PHE A 80 -7.80 -8.59 -4.54
C PHE A 80 -6.53 -8.34 -3.73
N ALA A 81 -6.72 -7.97 -2.47
CA ALA A 81 -5.67 -7.87 -1.46
C ALA A 81 -5.29 -9.25 -0.91
N ASP A 82 -4.03 -9.40 -0.50
CA ASP A 82 -3.64 -10.51 0.37
C ASP A 82 -4.40 -10.43 1.70
N TYR A 83 -5.12 -11.50 2.05
CA TYR A 83 -5.96 -11.54 3.26
C TYR A 83 -5.17 -11.32 4.56
N MET A 84 -3.88 -11.66 4.59
CA MET A 84 -3.03 -11.44 5.76
C MET A 84 -2.71 -9.96 6.02
N THR A 85 -3.09 -9.05 5.10
CA THR A 85 -2.82 -7.62 5.19
C THR A 85 -4.05 -6.76 5.50
N VAL A 86 -5.21 -7.39 5.70
CA VAL A 86 -6.47 -6.68 6.03
C VAL A 86 -6.81 -6.72 7.53
N GLY A 87 -5.97 -7.40 8.33
CA GLY A 87 -6.19 -7.56 9.75
C GLY A 87 -7.57 -8.12 10.08
N ARG A 88 -8.18 -7.66 11.18
CA ARG A 88 -9.51 -8.11 11.62
C ARG A 88 -10.67 -7.77 10.66
N GLU A 89 -10.43 -7.00 9.60
CA GLU A 89 -11.46 -6.66 8.62
C GLU A 89 -11.81 -7.82 7.69
N ILE A 90 -11.08 -8.93 7.74
CA ILE A 90 -11.28 -10.12 6.89
C ILE A 90 -12.74 -10.64 6.90
N SER A 91 -13.46 -10.45 7.99
CA SER A 91 -14.87 -10.84 8.13
C SER A 91 -15.86 -9.90 7.47
N ARG A 92 -15.42 -8.71 7.01
CA ARG A 92 -16.29 -7.71 6.38
C ARG A 92 -16.55 -8.04 4.92
N LYS A 93 -17.73 -7.72 4.44
CA LYS A 93 -18.05 -7.80 3.02
C LYS A 93 -17.08 -6.93 2.21
N ASN A 94 -16.54 -7.49 1.13
CA ASN A 94 -15.56 -6.83 0.24
C ASN A 94 -14.24 -6.42 0.92
N ALA A 95 -13.86 -7.07 2.04
CA ALA A 95 -12.62 -6.76 2.76
C ALA A 95 -11.38 -6.79 1.85
N LEU A 96 -11.36 -7.67 0.86
CA LEU A 96 -10.22 -7.85 -0.06
C LEU A 96 -10.32 -6.99 -1.33
N SER A 97 -11.38 -6.17 -1.52
CA SER A 97 -11.52 -5.32 -2.71
C SER A 97 -10.46 -4.23 -2.74
N LEU A 98 -9.86 -4.02 -3.91
CA LEU A 98 -8.88 -2.97 -4.19
C LEU A 98 -9.46 -1.78 -4.99
N GLU A 99 -10.79 -1.64 -5.06
CA GLU A 99 -11.42 -0.52 -5.78
C GLU A 99 -10.97 0.86 -5.28
N LYS A 100 -10.86 1.05 -3.96
CA LYS A 100 -10.33 2.29 -3.38
C LYS A 100 -8.88 2.56 -3.78
N ILE A 101 -8.08 1.51 -3.88
CA ILE A 101 -6.68 1.61 -4.34
C ILE A 101 -6.64 1.95 -5.82
N ALA A 102 -7.45 1.32 -6.66
CA ALA A 102 -7.55 1.65 -8.08
C ALA A 102 -7.95 3.13 -8.27
N PHE A 103 -8.93 3.62 -7.49
CA PHE A 103 -9.29 5.04 -7.50
C PHE A 103 -8.13 5.94 -7.09
N ALA A 104 -7.43 5.62 -5.98
CA ALA A 104 -6.25 6.38 -5.53
C ALA A 104 -5.15 6.42 -6.60
N LEU A 105 -4.84 5.27 -7.21
CA LEU A 105 -3.84 5.19 -8.29
C LEU A 105 -4.23 6.05 -9.50
N LYS A 106 -5.53 6.09 -9.85
CA LYS A 106 -6.01 6.98 -10.91
C LYS A 106 -5.72 8.44 -10.58
N LEU A 107 -6.05 8.91 -9.38
CA LEU A 107 -5.72 10.27 -8.94
C LEU A 107 -4.22 10.54 -8.98
N MET A 108 -3.40 9.57 -8.54
CA MET A 108 -1.94 9.69 -8.57
C MET A 108 -1.40 9.82 -10.01
N THR A 109 -1.99 9.18 -11.02
CA THR A 109 -1.58 9.38 -12.42
C THR A 109 -1.83 10.81 -12.91
N GLU A 110 -2.83 11.48 -12.37
CA GLU A 110 -3.23 12.84 -12.72
C GLU A 110 -2.48 13.92 -11.90
N THR A 111 -1.92 13.55 -10.75
CA THR A 111 -1.15 14.45 -9.86
C THR A 111 0.24 14.72 -10.42
N ALA A 112 0.62 15.99 -10.59
CA ALA A 112 1.83 16.38 -11.32
C ALA A 112 3.14 15.98 -10.62
N GLU A 113 3.15 16.01 -9.30
CA GLU A 113 4.33 15.92 -8.44
C GLU A 113 4.92 14.51 -8.31
N TYR A 114 4.19 13.46 -8.70
CA TYR A 114 4.70 12.10 -8.68
C TYR A 114 5.70 11.86 -9.82
N LYS A 115 6.81 11.16 -9.50
CA LYS A 115 7.90 10.88 -10.43
C LYS A 115 7.79 9.52 -11.10
N ARG A 116 7.19 8.53 -10.41
CA ARG A 116 7.10 7.12 -10.85
C ARG A 116 5.76 6.83 -11.56
N LYS A 117 5.27 7.77 -12.38
CA LYS A 117 3.94 7.70 -13.02
C LYS A 117 3.73 6.46 -13.89
N ASP A 118 4.76 5.99 -14.58
CA ASP A 118 4.67 4.76 -15.39
C ASP A 118 4.43 3.53 -14.52
N GLU A 119 5.09 3.48 -13.35
CA GLU A 119 4.89 2.39 -12.39
C GLU A 119 3.51 2.47 -11.73
N ILE A 120 3.04 3.68 -11.38
CA ILE A 120 1.68 3.92 -10.87
C ILE A 120 0.64 3.46 -11.90
N SER A 121 0.81 3.86 -13.17
CA SER A 121 -0.06 3.47 -14.28
C SER A 121 -0.04 1.96 -14.52
N SER A 122 1.13 1.33 -14.41
CA SER A 122 1.29 -0.12 -14.51
C SER A 122 0.57 -0.83 -13.37
N PHE A 123 0.68 -0.31 -12.12
CA PHE A 123 -0.04 -0.86 -10.99
C PHE A 123 -1.56 -0.71 -11.15
N TYR A 124 -2.05 0.47 -11.55
CA TYR A 124 -3.47 0.68 -11.84
C TYR A 124 -4.00 -0.34 -12.84
N ARG A 125 -3.31 -0.52 -13.98
CA ARG A 125 -3.70 -1.49 -15.00
C ARG A 125 -3.73 -2.92 -14.44
N SER A 126 -2.75 -3.30 -13.63
CA SER A 126 -2.69 -4.64 -13.04
C SER A 126 -3.87 -4.97 -12.11
N LEU A 127 -4.57 -3.96 -11.59
CA LEU A 127 -5.78 -4.11 -10.78
C LEU A 127 -7.07 -4.16 -11.62
N THR A 128 -7.09 -3.44 -12.75
CA THR A 128 -8.31 -3.18 -13.53
C THR A 128 -8.42 -4.02 -14.79
N ASP A 129 -7.29 -4.52 -15.30
CA ASP A 129 -7.20 -5.36 -16.48
C ASP A 129 -6.54 -6.71 -16.12
N LYS A 130 -7.31 -7.80 -16.22
CA LYS A 130 -6.82 -9.15 -15.90
C LYS A 130 -5.71 -9.64 -16.84
N SER A 131 -5.60 -9.07 -18.03
CA SER A 131 -4.54 -9.39 -18.99
C SER A 131 -3.24 -8.62 -18.74
N ALA A 132 -3.28 -7.56 -17.92
CA ALA A 132 -2.11 -6.76 -17.63
C ALA A 132 -1.06 -7.53 -16.82
N PRO A 133 0.23 -7.35 -17.13
CA PRO A 133 1.31 -8.03 -16.42
C PRO A 133 1.33 -7.63 -14.95
N GLN A 134 1.55 -8.64 -14.10
CA GLN A 134 1.72 -8.44 -12.67
C GLN A 134 3.19 -8.21 -12.34
N ILE A 135 3.46 -7.47 -11.25
CA ILE A 135 4.83 -7.37 -10.74
C ILE A 135 5.33 -8.77 -10.33
N THR A 136 6.58 -9.09 -10.64
CA THR A 136 7.20 -10.38 -10.29
C THR A 136 8.32 -10.20 -9.27
N GLY A 137 8.81 -11.32 -8.71
CA GLY A 137 9.94 -11.38 -7.80
C GLY A 137 9.56 -11.68 -6.35
N LEU A 138 10.59 -11.69 -5.52
CA LEU A 138 10.52 -11.96 -4.08
C LEU A 138 10.65 -10.64 -3.32
N ARG A 139 9.83 -10.43 -2.30
CA ARG A 139 9.93 -9.30 -1.38
C ARG A 139 9.75 -9.78 0.06
N GLU A 140 10.69 -9.41 0.91
CA GLU A 140 10.64 -9.60 2.35
C GLU A 140 10.17 -8.32 3.02
N PHE A 141 9.25 -8.45 3.98
CA PHE A 141 8.77 -7.39 4.87
C PHE A 141 9.17 -7.74 6.30
N LYS A 142 10.38 -7.32 6.67
CA LYS A 142 11.02 -7.68 7.95
C LYS A 142 10.24 -7.19 9.15
N ASN A 143 9.69 -5.97 9.07
CA ASN A 143 8.88 -5.41 10.15
C ASN A 143 7.60 -6.23 10.40
N SER A 144 7.05 -6.86 9.37
CA SER A 144 5.80 -7.62 9.44
C SER A 144 5.99 -9.13 9.45
N TYR A 145 7.23 -9.61 9.49
CA TYR A 145 7.58 -11.05 9.37
C TYR A 145 6.88 -11.73 8.20
N MET A 146 6.81 -11.03 7.08
CA MET A 146 6.08 -11.50 5.92
C MET A 146 6.98 -11.54 4.69
N ILE A 147 6.80 -12.55 3.86
CA ILE A 147 7.46 -12.70 2.57
C ILE A 147 6.41 -12.91 1.49
N VAL A 148 6.62 -12.28 0.34
CA VAL A 148 5.77 -12.42 -0.83
C VAL A 148 6.60 -12.83 -2.02
N SER A 149 6.18 -13.88 -2.72
CA SER A 149 6.76 -14.33 -3.97
C SER A 149 5.74 -14.29 -5.08
N ARG A 150 6.11 -13.74 -6.24
CA ARG A 150 5.24 -13.66 -7.40
C ARG A 150 5.97 -14.06 -8.68
N THR A 151 5.27 -14.82 -9.46
CA THR A 151 5.57 -15.06 -10.89
C THR A 151 4.39 -14.55 -11.72
N ASN A 152 4.46 -14.69 -13.04
CA ASN A 152 3.33 -14.31 -13.90
C ASN A 152 2.03 -15.03 -13.56
N ASN A 153 2.11 -16.28 -13.06
CA ASN A 153 0.96 -17.14 -12.83
C ASN A 153 0.75 -17.55 -11.37
N THR A 154 1.65 -17.14 -10.47
CA THR A 154 1.60 -17.59 -9.08
C THR A 154 1.79 -16.42 -8.13
N TYR A 155 0.95 -16.37 -7.12
CA TYR A 155 1.11 -15.52 -5.94
C TYR A 155 1.22 -16.40 -4.70
N MET A 156 2.25 -16.19 -3.90
CA MET A 156 2.46 -16.89 -2.64
C MET A 156 2.86 -15.87 -1.58
N SER A 157 2.30 -15.98 -0.41
CA SER A 157 2.71 -15.23 0.77
C SER A 157 2.85 -16.13 1.97
N ALA A 158 3.78 -15.80 2.85
CA ALA A 158 3.94 -16.46 4.13
C ALA A 158 4.19 -15.41 5.21
N LYS A 159 3.52 -15.55 6.35
CA LYS A 159 3.66 -14.68 7.51
C LYS A 159 4.13 -15.47 8.71
N GLY A 160 5.23 -15.04 9.30
CA GLY A 160 5.73 -15.58 10.57
C GLY A 160 4.88 -15.09 11.75
N VAL A 161 4.76 -15.92 12.77
CA VAL A 161 4.13 -15.56 14.06
C VAL A 161 5.22 -15.24 15.07
N HIS A 162 5.15 -14.09 15.72
CA HIS A 162 6.06 -13.67 16.75
C HIS A 162 5.27 -13.14 17.97
N LYS A 163 5.77 -13.40 19.18
CA LYS A 163 5.08 -13.03 20.44
C LYS A 163 4.76 -11.53 20.59
N ASP A 164 5.58 -10.68 19.98
CA ASP A 164 5.44 -9.22 20.06
C ASP A 164 4.59 -8.62 18.93
N TYR A 165 4.09 -9.45 18.00
CA TYR A 165 3.29 -9.04 16.86
C TYR A 165 1.91 -9.68 16.87
N LEU A 166 0.91 -8.83 16.68
CA LEU A 166 -0.46 -9.32 16.63
C LEU A 166 -0.73 -10.00 15.29
N CYS A 167 -1.22 -11.22 15.35
CA CYS A 167 -1.73 -11.96 14.21
C CYS A 167 -3.26 -11.97 14.27
N CYS A 168 -3.90 -11.53 13.18
CA CYS A 168 -5.34 -11.72 12.95
C CYS A 168 -5.51 -12.65 11.76
#